data_e52844d717d524f8158f6e009a040a1c
#
_entry.id   e52844d717d524f8158f6e009a040a1c
#
_cell.length_a   1.000
_cell.length_b   1.000
_cell.length_c   1.000
_cell.angle_alpha   90.00
_cell.angle_beta   90.00
_cell.angle_gamma   90.00
#
_symmetry.space_group_name_H-M   'P 1'
#
loop_
_entity.id
_entity.type
_entity.pdbx_description
1 polymer ?
#
loop_
_entity_poly.entity_id
_entity_poly.type
_entity_poly.pdbx_seq_one_letter_code
_entity_poly.pdbx_strand_id
1 'polypeptide(L)'
;MSKLSDNIRFLRVRKEVSQQKIAEALIITRVRYAKYEDGTSEPPIEILLRLSKYFGISIDLLVSVDIRKYPLEDMLNLPDNRILIPITVDTSGNNQIEIIPQKASMGYLNGYGDPEYIESLQTISLPFLRNGKFRAFPAGGDSMPPYKEGTYIVGKYVEDLSELKTDKTYIFITVNDGITYKRFQFHEANAICVKADNNFYEPYKIPLSEVKEIWEFACSISTHEYASEDFSQQNIQNLFVEIQKDIKSINDIIGEK
;
A
#
# COMPACT_ATOMS: atom_id res chain seq x y z
N MET A 1 -18.98 16.99 -16.86
CA MET A 1 -17.65 16.98 -17.51
C MET A 1 -16.93 15.74 -17.07
N SER A 2 -16.10 15.14 -17.88
CA SER A 2 -15.31 13.98 -17.47
C SER A 2 -14.09 14.43 -16.64
N LYS A 3 -13.59 13.56 -15.75
CA LYS A 3 -12.36 13.86 -14.97
C LYS A 3 -11.21 14.27 -15.92
N LEU A 4 -11.10 13.60 -17.07
CA LEU A 4 -10.09 13.91 -18.07
C LEU A 4 -10.19 15.36 -18.60
N SER A 5 -11.38 15.82 -18.97
CA SER A 5 -11.58 17.18 -19.52
C SER A 5 -11.22 18.26 -18.49
N ASP A 6 -11.62 18.05 -17.23
CA ASP A 6 -11.28 18.93 -16.13
C ASP A 6 -9.77 18.96 -15.85
N ASN A 7 -9.13 17.80 -15.85
CA ASN A 7 -7.71 17.65 -15.59
C ASN A 7 -6.84 18.31 -16.69
N ILE A 8 -7.12 18.06 -17.96
CA ILE A 8 -6.32 18.66 -19.04
C ILE A 8 -6.49 20.18 -19.09
N ARG A 9 -7.69 20.70 -18.79
CA ARG A 9 -7.91 22.14 -18.64
C ARG A 9 -7.12 22.71 -17.47
N PHE A 10 -7.18 22.08 -16.30
CA PHE A 10 -6.45 22.50 -15.11
C PHE A 10 -4.93 22.53 -15.35
N LEU A 11 -4.37 21.46 -15.91
CA LEU A 11 -2.94 21.36 -16.21
C LEU A 11 -2.49 22.42 -17.22
N ARG A 12 -3.30 22.69 -18.25
CA ARG A 12 -3.01 23.74 -19.22
C ARG A 12 -2.96 25.12 -18.57
N VAL A 13 -3.98 25.45 -17.77
CA VAL A 13 -4.06 26.76 -17.08
C VAL A 13 -2.88 26.94 -16.15
N ARG A 14 -2.54 25.92 -15.36
CA ARG A 14 -1.41 25.97 -14.45
C ARG A 14 -0.06 26.08 -15.17
N LYS A 15 0.07 25.51 -16.35
CA LYS A 15 1.27 25.64 -17.21
C LYS A 15 1.30 26.96 -17.99
N GLU A 16 0.26 27.82 -17.82
CA GLU A 16 0.11 29.13 -18.48
C GLU A 16 0.22 29.06 -20.01
N VAL A 17 -0.30 27.97 -20.62
CA VAL A 17 -0.24 27.79 -22.06
C VAL A 17 -1.63 27.91 -22.69
N SER A 18 -1.67 28.40 -23.94
CA SER A 18 -2.90 28.49 -24.72
C SER A 18 -3.32 27.13 -25.29
N GLN A 19 -4.62 26.97 -25.58
CA GLN A 19 -5.12 25.79 -26.28
C GLN A 19 -4.42 25.55 -27.62
N GLN A 20 -4.05 26.65 -28.33
CA GLN A 20 -3.33 26.57 -29.59
C GLN A 20 -1.95 25.95 -29.40
N LYS A 21 -1.18 26.37 -28.38
CA LYS A 21 0.16 25.88 -28.13
C LYS A 21 0.18 24.38 -27.75
N ILE A 22 -0.82 23.92 -26.99
CA ILE A 22 -0.95 22.49 -26.70
C ILE A 22 -1.36 21.71 -27.95
N ALA A 23 -2.32 22.21 -28.73
CA ALA A 23 -2.76 21.54 -29.94
C ALA A 23 -1.60 21.35 -30.92
N GLU A 24 -0.72 22.34 -31.07
CA GLU A 24 0.52 22.23 -31.86
C GLU A 24 1.46 21.16 -31.34
N ALA A 25 1.69 21.13 -30.03
CA ALA A 25 2.54 20.10 -29.38
C ALA A 25 1.97 18.69 -29.54
N LEU A 26 0.63 18.55 -29.56
CA LEU A 26 -0.05 17.27 -29.78
C LEU A 26 -0.22 16.91 -31.27
N ILE A 27 0.17 17.81 -32.20
CA ILE A 27 -0.01 17.66 -33.66
C ILE A 27 -1.49 17.44 -34.01
N ILE A 28 -2.37 18.31 -33.46
CA ILE A 28 -3.80 18.33 -33.73
C ILE A 28 -4.28 19.79 -33.93
N THR A 29 -5.51 19.97 -34.39
CA THR A 29 -6.09 21.31 -34.48
C THR A 29 -6.53 21.82 -33.12
N ARG A 30 -6.50 23.16 -32.92
CA ARG A 30 -7.04 23.81 -31.72
C ARG A 30 -8.49 23.42 -31.45
N VAL A 31 -9.31 23.35 -32.51
CA VAL A 31 -10.74 22.98 -32.37
C VAL A 31 -10.91 21.57 -31.81
N ARG A 32 -10.05 20.65 -32.23
CA ARG A 32 -10.06 19.28 -31.72
C ARG A 32 -9.65 19.23 -30.25
N TYR A 33 -8.61 19.96 -29.88
CA TYR A 33 -8.17 20.06 -28.49
C TYR A 33 -9.25 20.69 -27.58
N ALA A 34 -9.90 21.78 -28.05
CA ALA A 34 -10.97 22.44 -27.32
C ALA A 34 -12.14 21.48 -27.00
N LYS A 35 -12.51 20.61 -27.93
CA LYS A 35 -13.55 19.58 -27.71
C LYS A 35 -13.16 18.59 -26.60
N TYR A 36 -11.88 18.26 -26.42
CA TYR A 36 -11.41 17.41 -25.35
C TYR A 36 -11.49 18.13 -24.00
N GLU A 37 -11.10 19.41 -23.92
CA GLU A 37 -11.25 20.21 -22.70
C GLU A 37 -12.71 20.45 -22.32
N ASP A 38 -13.60 20.59 -23.29
CA ASP A 38 -15.03 20.82 -23.05
C ASP A 38 -15.80 19.51 -22.78
N GLY A 39 -15.12 18.36 -22.88
CA GLY A 39 -15.73 17.05 -22.66
C GLY A 39 -16.75 16.63 -23.73
N THR A 40 -16.78 17.33 -24.87
CA THR A 40 -17.69 17.02 -26.00
C THR A 40 -17.16 15.92 -26.91
N SER A 41 -15.91 15.54 -26.78
CA SER A 41 -15.25 14.43 -27.48
C SER A 41 -14.16 13.82 -26.61
N GLU A 42 -13.95 12.52 -26.73
CA GLU A 42 -12.87 11.82 -26.05
C GLU A 42 -11.64 11.71 -26.96
N PRO A 43 -10.42 11.94 -26.42
CA PRO A 43 -9.21 11.76 -27.19
C PRO A 43 -8.92 10.26 -27.42
N PRO A 44 -8.49 9.85 -28.61
CA PRO A 44 -8.01 8.50 -28.85
C PRO A 44 -6.71 8.24 -28.08
N ILE A 45 -6.38 6.97 -27.87
CA ILE A 45 -5.25 6.54 -27.03
C ILE A 45 -3.91 7.17 -27.43
N GLU A 46 -3.69 7.42 -28.71
CA GLU A 46 -2.48 8.11 -29.20
C GLU A 46 -2.38 9.56 -28.69
N ILE A 47 -3.50 10.25 -28.59
CA ILE A 47 -3.55 11.61 -28.06
C ILE A 47 -3.42 11.60 -26.54
N LEU A 48 -4.00 10.61 -25.85
CA LEU A 48 -3.79 10.41 -24.41
C LEU A 48 -2.31 10.18 -24.09
N LEU A 49 -1.60 9.37 -24.88
CA LEU A 49 -0.15 9.16 -24.73
C LEU A 49 0.65 10.46 -24.93
N ARG A 50 0.27 11.29 -25.91
CA ARG A 50 0.91 12.59 -26.16
C ARG A 50 0.61 13.58 -25.02
N LEU A 51 -0.63 13.62 -24.51
CA LEU A 51 -1.03 14.42 -23.35
C LEU A 51 -0.23 14.01 -22.12
N SER A 52 -0.14 12.72 -21.84
CA SER A 52 0.65 12.14 -20.74
C SER A 52 2.12 12.61 -20.82
N LYS A 53 2.76 12.46 -21.97
CA LYS A 53 4.14 12.93 -22.20
C LYS A 53 4.30 14.45 -22.08
N TYR A 54 3.34 15.22 -22.59
CA TYR A 54 3.39 16.69 -22.57
C TYR A 54 3.28 17.25 -21.15
N PHE A 55 2.39 16.68 -20.35
CA PHE A 55 2.17 17.10 -18.96
C PHE A 55 3.08 16.39 -17.96
N GLY A 56 3.71 15.28 -18.32
CA GLY A 56 4.53 14.45 -17.42
C GLY A 56 3.66 13.65 -16.42
N ILE A 57 2.41 13.37 -16.77
CA ILE A 57 1.43 12.70 -15.88
C ILE A 57 0.93 11.44 -16.59
N SER A 58 0.78 10.33 -15.84
CA SER A 58 0.29 9.07 -16.42
C SER A 58 -1.13 9.21 -16.99
N ILE A 59 -1.46 8.35 -17.97
CA ILE A 59 -2.81 8.30 -18.53
C ILE A 59 -3.82 7.96 -17.43
N ASP A 60 -3.47 7.05 -16.53
CA ASP A 60 -4.33 6.66 -15.44
C ASP A 60 -4.70 7.85 -14.55
N LEU A 61 -3.72 8.64 -14.12
CA LEU A 61 -3.97 9.87 -13.36
C LEU A 61 -4.83 10.87 -14.14
N LEU A 62 -4.61 10.99 -15.46
CA LEU A 62 -5.41 11.90 -16.29
C LEU A 62 -6.89 11.52 -16.38
N VAL A 63 -7.21 10.21 -16.34
CA VAL A 63 -8.59 9.73 -16.58
C VAL A 63 -9.32 9.33 -15.30
N SER A 64 -8.62 8.86 -14.25
CA SER A 64 -9.23 8.28 -13.05
C SER A 64 -9.26 9.21 -11.85
N VAL A 65 -8.31 10.16 -11.72
CA VAL A 65 -8.16 11.03 -10.55
C VAL A 65 -8.54 12.48 -10.88
N ASP A 66 -9.23 13.18 -9.97
CA ASP A 66 -9.40 14.63 -10.05
C ASP A 66 -8.14 15.33 -9.53
N ILE A 67 -7.22 15.64 -10.45
CA ILE A 67 -5.90 16.23 -10.14
C ILE A 67 -6.00 17.57 -9.38
N ARG A 68 -7.12 18.28 -9.48
CA ARG A 68 -7.33 19.58 -8.82
C ARG A 68 -7.34 19.48 -7.29
N LYS A 69 -7.63 18.29 -6.76
CA LYS A 69 -7.72 18.03 -5.32
C LYS A 69 -6.37 17.80 -4.64
N TYR A 70 -5.28 17.69 -5.41
CA TYR A 70 -3.97 17.26 -4.89
C TYR A 70 -2.83 18.21 -5.26
N PRO A 71 -1.75 18.30 -4.45
CA PRO A 71 -0.55 19.07 -4.79
C PRO A 71 0.14 18.50 -6.03
N LEU A 72 0.20 19.27 -7.12
CA LEU A 72 0.74 18.79 -8.40
C LEU A 72 2.24 18.49 -8.33
N GLU A 73 2.98 19.15 -7.46
CA GLU A 73 4.42 18.95 -7.27
C GLU A 73 4.72 17.54 -6.78
N ASP A 74 3.89 17.02 -5.89
CA ASP A 74 4.01 15.65 -5.39
C ASP A 74 3.71 14.62 -6.49
N MET A 75 2.84 14.98 -7.44
CA MET A 75 2.47 14.12 -8.57
C MET A 75 3.52 14.09 -9.67
N LEU A 76 4.23 15.19 -9.90
CA LEU A 76 5.23 15.30 -10.97
C LEU A 76 6.59 14.70 -10.59
N ASN A 77 6.90 14.63 -9.30
CA ASN A 77 8.19 14.16 -8.78
C ASN A 77 8.28 12.64 -8.58
N LEU A 78 7.25 11.88 -8.95
CA LEU A 78 7.26 10.43 -8.79
C LEU A 78 8.02 9.73 -9.91
N PRO A 79 9.00 8.90 -9.58
CA PRO A 79 9.54 7.96 -10.54
C PRO A 79 8.44 6.95 -10.94
N ASP A 80 8.31 6.67 -12.24
CA ASP A 80 7.51 5.59 -12.82
C ASP A 80 5.97 5.69 -12.72
N ASN A 81 5.38 6.90 -12.65
CA ASN A 81 3.92 7.08 -12.78
C ASN A 81 3.07 6.19 -11.85
N ARG A 82 3.54 5.92 -10.65
CA ARG A 82 2.78 5.17 -9.66
C ARG A 82 1.56 5.98 -9.22
N ILE A 83 0.48 5.29 -8.94
CA ILE A 83 -0.74 5.91 -8.40
C ILE A 83 -0.34 6.61 -7.09
N LEU A 84 -0.46 7.94 -7.08
CA LEU A 84 -0.39 8.69 -5.82
C LEU A 84 -1.61 8.31 -5.00
N ILE A 85 -1.38 7.57 -3.95
CA ILE A 85 -2.40 7.47 -2.92
C ILE A 85 -2.32 8.78 -2.12
N PRO A 86 -3.34 9.62 -2.13
CA PRO A 86 -3.30 10.91 -1.43
C PRO A 86 -3.05 10.72 0.06
N ILE A 87 -2.26 11.64 0.66
CA ILE A 87 -2.23 11.77 2.11
C ILE A 87 -3.45 12.60 2.48
N THR A 88 -4.44 11.97 3.08
CA THR A 88 -5.60 12.68 3.61
C THR A 88 -5.18 13.35 4.92
N VAL A 89 -5.31 14.67 4.99
CA VAL A 89 -5.06 15.43 6.21
C VAL A 89 -6.37 16.04 6.71
N ASP A 90 -6.52 16.14 8.03
CA ASP A 90 -7.64 16.85 8.63
C ASP A 90 -7.46 18.38 8.52
N THR A 91 -8.47 19.14 8.94
CA THR A 91 -8.44 20.59 8.95
C THR A 91 -7.33 21.20 9.83
N SER A 92 -6.70 20.37 10.68
CA SER A 92 -5.60 20.73 11.58
C SER A 92 -4.23 20.30 11.03
N GLY A 93 -4.19 19.70 9.82
CA GLY A 93 -2.96 19.23 9.17
C GLY A 93 -2.42 17.91 9.72
N ASN A 94 -3.22 17.13 10.49
CA ASN A 94 -2.82 15.81 10.94
C ASN A 94 -3.17 14.76 9.86
N ASN A 95 -2.30 13.78 9.70
CA ASN A 95 -2.56 12.66 8.79
C ASN A 95 -3.82 11.90 9.20
N GLN A 96 -4.68 11.68 8.23
CA GLN A 96 -5.79 10.75 8.32
C GLN A 96 -5.31 9.38 7.83
N ILE A 97 -5.31 8.40 8.72
CA ILE A 97 -4.85 7.03 8.45
C ILE A 97 -6.07 6.20 8.13
N GLU A 98 -6.19 5.72 6.90
CA GLU A 98 -7.30 4.87 6.49
C GLU A 98 -7.20 3.51 7.17
N ILE A 99 -8.34 3.03 7.68
CA ILE A 99 -8.47 1.72 8.32
C ILE A 99 -9.07 0.74 7.31
N ILE A 100 -8.33 -0.31 6.98
CA ILE A 100 -8.83 -1.39 6.13
C ILE A 100 -9.70 -2.32 6.97
N PRO A 101 -11.01 -2.45 6.69
CA PRO A 101 -11.87 -3.34 7.45
C PRO A 101 -11.46 -4.80 7.27
N GLN A 102 -11.52 -5.60 8.33
CA GLN A 102 -11.15 -7.02 8.29
C GLN A 102 -11.94 -7.83 7.25
N LYS A 103 -13.24 -7.52 7.10
CA LYS A 103 -14.11 -8.15 6.09
C LYS A 103 -13.86 -7.67 4.65
N ALA A 104 -13.15 -6.58 4.47
CA ALA A 104 -12.92 -5.94 3.17
C ALA A 104 -11.49 -6.15 2.64
N SER A 105 -10.72 -7.09 3.19
CA SER A 105 -9.36 -7.39 2.68
C SER A 105 -9.37 -7.73 1.19
N MET A 106 -10.37 -8.50 0.72
CA MET A 106 -10.55 -8.78 -0.72
C MET A 106 -11.04 -7.55 -1.51
N GLY A 107 -11.88 -6.70 -0.90
CA GLY A 107 -12.33 -5.44 -1.50
C GLY A 107 -11.17 -4.45 -1.66
N TYR A 108 -10.26 -4.41 -0.69
CA TYR A 108 -9.04 -3.60 -0.77
C TYR A 108 -8.14 -4.01 -1.93
N LEU A 109 -7.94 -5.31 -2.15
CA LEU A 109 -7.14 -5.83 -3.27
C LEU A 109 -7.67 -5.38 -4.64
N ASN A 110 -8.97 -5.18 -4.77
CA ASN A 110 -9.59 -4.71 -6.00
C ASN A 110 -9.66 -3.17 -6.08
N GLY A 111 -9.72 -2.48 -4.95
CA GLY A 111 -9.96 -1.03 -4.84
C GLY A 111 -8.77 -0.21 -4.32
N TYR A 112 -7.61 -0.81 -4.03
CA TYR A 112 -6.47 -0.08 -3.44
C TYR A 112 -5.96 1.07 -4.31
N GLY A 113 -6.14 0.98 -5.62
CA GLY A 113 -5.82 2.02 -6.59
C GLY A 113 -6.97 2.96 -6.94
N ASP A 114 -8.16 2.77 -6.36
CA ASP A 114 -9.32 3.64 -6.57
C ASP A 114 -9.41 4.69 -5.45
N PRO A 115 -9.17 5.98 -5.76
CA PRO A 115 -9.25 7.04 -4.77
C PRO A 115 -10.63 7.16 -4.12
N GLU A 116 -11.73 6.90 -4.85
CA GLU A 116 -13.09 6.99 -4.30
C GLU A 116 -13.33 5.88 -3.25
N TYR A 117 -12.78 4.69 -3.49
CA TYR A 117 -12.81 3.61 -2.50
C TYR A 117 -12.02 3.99 -1.25
N ILE A 118 -10.79 4.49 -1.41
CA ILE A 118 -9.93 4.89 -0.29
C ILE A 118 -10.56 6.04 0.51
N GLU A 119 -11.13 7.05 -0.15
CA GLU A 119 -11.83 8.16 0.52
C GLU A 119 -13.07 7.69 1.31
N SER A 120 -13.66 6.54 0.96
CA SER A 120 -14.81 5.97 1.65
C SER A 120 -14.45 5.22 2.94
N LEU A 121 -13.17 4.93 3.16
CA LEU A 121 -12.70 4.20 4.34
C LEU A 121 -12.79 5.05 5.60
N GLN A 122 -13.03 4.38 6.73
CA GLN A 122 -12.92 5.03 8.03
C GLN A 122 -11.47 5.45 8.30
N THR A 123 -11.29 6.59 8.93
CA THR A 123 -9.97 7.13 9.23
C THR A 123 -9.76 7.32 10.72
N ILE A 124 -8.51 7.25 11.14
CA ILE A 124 -8.04 7.59 12.48
C ILE A 124 -6.86 8.56 12.37
N SER A 125 -6.74 9.48 13.33
CA SER A 125 -5.58 10.35 13.42
C SER A 125 -4.72 9.94 14.61
N LEU A 126 -3.40 9.79 14.36
CA LEU A 126 -2.40 9.51 15.39
C LEU A 126 -1.38 10.66 15.41
N PRO A 127 -1.39 11.53 16.43
CA PRO A 127 -0.62 12.78 16.45
C PRO A 127 0.90 12.61 16.34
N PHE A 128 1.41 11.42 16.63
CA PHE A 128 2.83 11.07 16.54
C PHE A 128 3.26 10.54 15.16
N LEU A 129 2.32 10.27 14.24
CA LEU A 129 2.58 9.85 12.86
C LEU A 129 2.29 11.02 11.90
N ARG A 130 3.23 11.95 11.79
CA ARG A 130 3.00 13.22 11.06
C ARG A 130 3.54 13.23 9.63
N ASN A 131 4.68 12.60 9.37
CA ASN A 131 5.37 12.71 8.09
C ASN A 131 5.36 11.38 7.35
N GLY A 132 4.59 11.30 6.28
CA GLY A 132 4.49 10.13 5.44
C GLY A 132 3.06 9.67 5.25
N LYS A 133 2.92 8.68 4.42
CA LYS A 133 1.66 8.03 4.12
C LYS A 133 1.52 6.80 4.98
N PHE A 134 0.45 6.73 5.73
CA PHE A 134 0.17 5.63 6.64
C PHE A 134 -1.18 4.99 6.33
N ARG A 135 -1.29 3.70 6.62
CA ARG A 135 -2.54 2.95 6.52
C ARG A 135 -2.57 1.84 7.56
N ALA A 136 -3.74 1.56 8.12
CA ALA A 136 -3.95 0.55 9.13
C ALA A 136 -4.55 -0.71 8.49
N PHE A 137 -3.87 -1.83 8.65
CA PHE A 137 -4.24 -3.13 8.10
C PHE A 137 -4.58 -4.11 9.22
N PRO A 138 -5.65 -4.92 9.08
CA PRO A 138 -5.96 -5.93 10.08
C PRO A 138 -4.91 -7.03 10.08
N ALA A 139 -4.38 -7.37 11.24
CA ALA A 139 -3.59 -8.57 11.42
C ALA A 139 -4.50 -9.80 11.37
N GLY A 140 -4.05 -10.86 10.71
CA GLY A 140 -4.74 -12.13 10.62
C GLY A 140 -3.84 -13.30 10.99
N GLY A 141 -4.42 -14.32 11.62
CA GLY A 141 -3.72 -15.53 12.02
C GLY A 141 -2.74 -15.32 13.17
N ASP A 142 -1.83 -16.29 13.31
CA ASP A 142 -0.87 -16.41 14.44
C ASP A 142 0.60 -16.37 13.98
N SER A 143 0.83 -16.02 12.72
CA SER A 143 2.17 -16.08 12.13
C SER A 143 3.14 -15.01 12.63
N MET A 144 2.62 -13.92 13.24
CA MET A 144 3.42 -12.77 13.70
C MET A 144 3.10 -12.42 15.16
N PRO A 145 3.45 -13.26 16.13
CA PRO A 145 3.27 -12.94 17.54
C PRO A 145 4.06 -11.66 17.91
N PRO A 146 3.60 -10.84 18.87
CA PRO A 146 2.44 -11.07 19.74
C PRO A 146 1.09 -10.64 19.15
N TYR A 147 1.04 -10.25 17.87
CA TYR A 147 -0.15 -9.70 17.26
C TYR A 147 -1.21 -10.78 17.01
N LYS A 148 -2.35 -10.60 17.65
CA LYS A 148 -3.51 -11.50 17.54
C LYS A 148 -4.47 -10.97 16.49
N GLU A 149 -5.36 -11.85 16.01
CA GLU A 149 -6.47 -11.44 15.12
C GLU A 149 -7.26 -10.28 15.74
N GLY A 150 -7.61 -9.28 14.92
CA GLY A 150 -8.26 -8.04 15.37
C GLY A 150 -7.30 -6.92 15.79
N THR A 151 -5.98 -7.17 15.85
CA THR A 151 -4.98 -6.10 15.94
C THR A 151 -4.86 -5.40 14.60
N TYR A 152 -4.74 -4.07 14.61
CA TYR A 152 -4.41 -3.32 13.41
C TYR A 152 -2.91 -2.98 13.40
N ILE A 153 -2.25 -3.27 12.30
CA ILE A 153 -0.87 -2.87 12.04
C ILE A 153 -0.89 -1.62 11.19
N VAL A 154 -0.36 -0.53 11.70
CA VAL A 154 -0.19 0.72 10.94
C VAL A 154 1.14 0.65 10.21
N GLY A 155 1.07 0.72 8.90
CA GLY A 155 2.23 0.73 8.03
C GLY A 155 2.47 2.11 7.44
N LYS A 156 3.76 2.45 7.26
CA LYS A 156 4.23 3.58 6.45
C LYS A 156 4.53 3.07 5.04
N TYR A 157 4.03 3.76 4.03
CA TYR A 157 4.26 3.38 2.64
C TYR A 157 5.75 3.38 2.28
N VAL A 158 6.18 2.33 1.58
CA VAL A 158 7.54 2.17 1.05
C VAL A 158 7.48 2.44 -0.44
N GLU A 159 8.24 3.42 -0.90
CA GLU A 159 8.24 3.83 -2.31
C GLU A 159 9.17 2.98 -3.15
N ASP A 160 10.33 2.62 -2.59
CA ASP A 160 11.37 1.88 -3.30
C ASP A 160 11.81 0.63 -2.52
N LEU A 161 12.09 -0.45 -3.25
CA LEU A 161 12.59 -1.71 -2.66
C LEU A 161 13.94 -1.54 -1.95
N SER A 162 14.74 -0.55 -2.33
CA SER A 162 16.00 -0.24 -1.66
C SER A 162 15.84 0.29 -0.23
N GLU A 163 14.64 0.73 0.14
CA GLU A 163 14.31 1.15 1.50
C GLU A 163 14.09 -0.03 2.46
N LEU A 164 13.91 -1.25 1.93
CA LEU A 164 13.68 -2.43 2.75
C LEU A 164 14.93 -2.77 3.57
N LYS A 165 14.73 -2.93 4.88
CA LYS A 165 15.80 -3.26 5.83
C LYS A 165 15.62 -4.66 6.37
N THR A 166 16.67 -5.45 6.32
CA THR A 166 16.70 -6.81 6.89
C THR A 166 16.24 -6.81 8.35
N ASP A 167 15.49 -7.83 8.71
CA ASP A 167 14.89 -8.04 10.03
C ASP A 167 13.83 -7.02 10.48
N LYS A 168 13.45 -6.09 9.62
CA LYS A 168 12.26 -5.25 9.83
C LYS A 168 11.00 -5.96 9.35
N THR A 169 9.86 -5.55 9.90
CA THR A 169 8.56 -6.12 9.55
C THR A 169 7.78 -5.19 8.63
N TYR A 170 7.11 -5.79 7.65
CA TYR A 170 6.38 -5.09 6.60
C TYR A 170 5.04 -5.75 6.35
N ILE A 171 4.07 -4.95 5.93
CA ILE A 171 2.84 -5.44 5.33
C ILE A 171 3.08 -5.48 3.81
N PHE A 172 2.89 -6.64 3.20
CA PHE A 172 2.95 -6.85 1.76
C PHE A 172 1.53 -7.03 1.24
N ILE A 173 1.17 -6.23 0.25
CA ILE A 173 -0.08 -6.39 -0.49
C ILE A 173 0.26 -7.09 -1.78
N THR A 174 -0.25 -8.30 -1.95
CA THR A 174 0.05 -9.16 -3.11
C THR A 174 -1.21 -9.59 -3.83
N VAL A 175 -1.07 -9.99 -5.10
CA VAL A 175 -2.21 -10.46 -5.91
C VAL A 175 -2.76 -11.77 -5.38
N ASN A 176 -1.89 -12.70 -4.96
CA ASN A 176 -2.27 -14.06 -4.61
C ASN A 176 -2.54 -14.24 -3.12
N ASP A 177 -1.65 -13.73 -2.26
CA ASP A 177 -1.74 -13.94 -0.80
C ASP A 177 -2.53 -12.82 -0.08
N GLY A 178 -2.91 -11.77 -0.82
CA GLY A 178 -3.65 -10.66 -0.25
C GLY A 178 -2.80 -9.77 0.65
N ILE A 179 -3.32 -9.46 1.84
CA ILE A 179 -2.63 -8.66 2.86
C ILE A 179 -1.87 -9.59 3.78
N THR A 180 -0.54 -9.52 3.77
CA THR A 180 0.31 -10.32 4.63
C THR A 180 1.28 -9.47 5.43
N TYR A 181 1.42 -9.75 6.73
CA TYR A 181 2.38 -9.08 7.61
C TYR A 181 3.51 -10.06 7.93
N LYS A 182 4.75 -9.71 7.53
CA LYS A 182 5.92 -10.60 7.62
C LYS A 182 7.19 -9.82 7.91
N ARG A 183 8.24 -10.55 8.31
CA ARG A 183 9.59 -10.04 8.48
C ARG A 183 10.40 -10.20 7.21
N PHE A 184 10.91 -9.09 6.69
CA PHE A 184 11.79 -9.08 5.51
C PHE A 184 13.16 -9.66 5.86
N GLN A 185 13.68 -10.51 4.98
CA GLN A 185 15.01 -11.10 5.10
C GLN A 185 15.98 -10.49 4.10
N PHE A 186 15.72 -10.69 2.84
CA PHE A 186 16.50 -10.17 1.72
C PHE A 186 15.64 -10.16 0.46
N HIS A 187 16.12 -9.49 -0.59
CA HIS A 187 15.52 -9.57 -1.92
C HIS A 187 16.50 -10.20 -2.91
N GLU A 188 15.96 -10.95 -3.85
CA GLU A 188 16.63 -11.45 -5.05
C GLU A 188 16.19 -10.61 -6.26
N ALA A 189 16.75 -10.90 -7.44
CA ALA A 189 16.42 -10.14 -8.66
C ALA A 189 14.89 -10.06 -8.95
N ASN A 190 14.14 -11.13 -8.63
CA ASN A 190 12.72 -11.24 -8.98
C ASN A 190 11.82 -11.61 -7.79
N ALA A 191 12.32 -11.64 -6.57
CA ALA A 191 11.54 -12.06 -5.41
C ALA A 191 12.01 -11.41 -4.11
N ILE A 192 11.09 -11.30 -3.15
CA ILE A 192 11.35 -10.89 -1.78
C ILE A 192 11.25 -12.12 -0.88
N CYS A 193 12.28 -12.41 -0.09
CA CYS A 193 12.26 -13.45 0.91
C CYS A 193 11.74 -12.90 2.24
N VAL A 194 10.72 -13.55 2.79
CA VAL A 194 10.08 -13.15 4.04
C VAL A 194 9.94 -14.34 4.97
N LYS A 195 9.89 -14.06 6.28
CA LYS A 195 9.60 -15.08 7.29
C LYS A 195 8.51 -14.62 8.27
N ALA A 196 7.85 -15.58 8.88
CA ALA A 196 7.02 -15.36 10.05
C ALA A 196 7.91 -15.26 11.32
N ASP A 197 7.40 -14.57 12.34
CA ASP A 197 8.03 -14.60 13.68
C ASP A 197 7.65 -15.87 14.45
N ASN A 198 6.55 -16.52 14.07
CA ASN A 198 6.20 -17.83 14.56
C ASN A 198 6.97 -18.90 13.76
N ASN A 199 7.85 -19.63 14.45
CA ASN A 199 8.75 -20.63 13.85
C ASN A 199 8.05 -21.88 13.29
N PHE A 200 6.74 -22.02 13.46
CA PHE A 200 5.97 -23.09 12.80
C PHE A 200 5.80 -22.85 11.28
N TYR A 201 6.05 -21.61 10.83
CA TYR A 201 5.92 -21.22 9.44
C TYR A 201 7.29 -21.07 8.80
N GLU A 202 7.53 -21.82 7.74
CA GLU A 202 8.77 -21.74 6.96
C GLU A 202 8.88 -20.39 6.22
N PRO A 203 10.09 -19.86 6.05
CA PRO A 203 10.32 -18.71 5.19
C PRO A 203 9.90 -19.01 3.74
N TYR A 204 9.36 -18.02 3.05
CA TYR A 204 8.94 -18.18 1.66
C TYR A 204 9.28 -16.95 0.82
N LYS A 205 9.13 -17.09 -0.49
CA LYS A 205 9.44 -16.03 -1.46
C LYS A 205 8.16 -15.48 -2.07
N ILE A 206 8.07 -14.15 -2.12
CA ILE A 206 7.01 -13.40 -2.79
C ILE A 206 7.58 -12.92 -4.12
N PRO A 207 7.06 -13.34 -5.28
CA PRO A 207 7.48 -12.82 -6.57
C PRO A 207 7.24 -11.31 -6.67
N LEU A 208 8.21 -10.52 -7.15
CA LEU A 208 8.04 -9.07 -7.31
C LEU A 208 6.88 -8.71 -8.24
N SER A 209 6.57 -9.55 -9.22
CA SER A 209 5.43 -9.37 -10.12
C SER A 209 4.07 -9.41 -9.42
N GLU A 210 4.00 -10.00 -8.24
CA GLU A 210 2.77 -10.12 -7.45
C GLU A 210 2.62 -9.01 -6.41
N VAL A 211 3.72 -8.32 -6.08
CA VAL A 211 3.71 -7.24 -5.08
C VAL A 211 3.04 -6.00 -5.65
N LYS A 212 2.04 -5.49 -4.95
CA LYS A 212 1.32 -4.26 -5.28
C LYS A 212 1.76 -3.08 -4.43
N GLU A 213 1.82 -3.29 -3.12
CA GLU A 213 2.23 -2.29 -2.15
C GLU A 213 3.06 -2.93 -1.04
N ILE A 214 3.96 -2.14 -0.47
CA ILE A 214 4.74 -2.51 0.71
C ILE A 214 4.61 -1.39 1.73
N TRP A 215 4.41 -1.76 3.00
CA TRP A 215 4.26 -0.83 4.10
C TRP A 215 5.15 -1.23 5.26
N GLU A 216 6.08 -0.36 5.68
CA GLU A 216 6.95 -0.59 6.84
C GLU A 216 6.13 -0.43 8.12
N PHE A 217 6.32 -1.31 9.10
CA PHE A 217 5.70 -1.19 10.41
C PHE A 217 5.98 0.18 11.06
N ALA A 218 4.94 0.88 11.46
CA ALA A 218 5.04 2.14 12.19
C ALA A 218 4.56 2.00 13.65
N CYS A 219 3.37 1.42 13.86
CA CYS A 219 2.84 1.07 15.17
C CYS A 219 1.75 0.00 15.03
N SER A 220 1.24 -0.48 16.16
CA SER A 220 0.09 -1.37 16.22
C SER A 220 -0.99 -0.81 17.14
N ILE A 221 -2.25 -1.10 16.81
CA ILE A 221 -3.42 -0.76 17.60
C ILE A 221 -4.10 -2.07 17.97
N SER A 222 -3.99 -2.47 19.24
CA SER A 222 -4.65 -3.66 19.74
C SER A 222 -6.06 -3.33 20.21
N THR A 223 -7.01 -4.14 19.80
CA THR A 223 -8.40 -4.11 20.30
C THR A 223 -8.60 -5.13 21.43
N HIS A 224 -7.56 -5.88 21.77
CA HIS A 224 -7.57 -6.88 22.82
C HIS A 224 -6.64 -6.48 23.97
N GLU A 225 -7.08 -6.77 25.19
CA GLU A 225 -6.20 -6.74 26.33
C GLU A 225 -5.36 -8.02 26.34
N TYR A 226 -4.05 -7.87 26.48
CA TYR A 226 -3.15 -9.01 26.63
C TYR A 226 -3.14 -9.43 28.09
N ALA A 227 -3.44 -10.70 28.37
CA ALA A 227 -3.28 -11.24 29.72
C ALA A 227 -1.80 -11.27 30.12
N SER A 228 -1.51 -11.06 31.41
CA SER A 228 -0.14 -11.12 31.94
C SER A 228 0.54 -12.46 31.65
N GLU A 229 -0.24 -13.53 31.50
CA GLU A 229 0.20 -14.88 31.17
C GLU A 229 0.74 -15.01 29.73
N ASP A 230 0.29 -14.17 28.80
CA ASP A 230 0.76 -14.17 27.41
C ASP A 230 2.25 -13.80 27.28
N PHE A 231 2.82 -13.14 28.30
CA PHE A 231 4.19 -12.63 28.31
C PHE A 231 5.09 -13.30 29.37
N SER A 232 4.58 -14.29 30.12
CA SER A 232 5.38 -14.90 31.19
C SER A 232 6.45 -15.82 30.59
N GLN A 233 7.73 -15.55 30.89
CA GLN A 233 8.85 -16.46 30.63
C GLN A 233 8.60 -17.85 31.20
N GLN A 234 7.75 -17.94 32.22
CA GLN A 234 7.36 -19.16 32.90
C GLN A 234 6.56 -20.13 32.02
N ASN A 235 5.67 -19.60 31.17
CA ASN A 235 4.91 -20.42 30.20
C ASN A 235 5.80 -20.99 29.11
N ILE A 236 6.77 -20.21 28.64
CA ILE A 236 7.77 -20.68 27.65
C ILE A 236 8.65 -21.77 28.29
N GLN A 237 9.11 -21.60 29.53
CA GLN A 237 9.89 -22.60 30.24
C GLN A 237 9.08 -23.89 30.51
N ASN A 238 7.81 -23.78 30.86
CA ASN A 238 6.92 -24.93 31.05
C ASN A 238 6.70 -25.71 29.77
N LEU A 239 6.47 -25.02 28.63
CA LEU A 239 6.39 -25.62 27.29
C LEU A 239 7.69 -26.35 26.91
N PHE A 240 8.85 -25.75 27.16
CA PHE A 240 10.14 -26.40 26.94
C PHE A 240 10.32 -27.66 27.77
N VAL A 241 9.91 -27.62 29.02
CA VAL A 241 9.97 -28.81 29.92
C VAL A 241 9.01 -29.92 29.46
N GLU A 242 7.82 -29.58 28.97
CA GLU A 242 6.89 -30.56 28.38
C GLU A 242 7.47 -31.20 27.10
N ILE A 243 7.96 -30.39 26.17
CA ILE A 243 8.60 -30.88 24.94
C ILE A 243 9.80 -31.80 25.28
N GLN A 244 10.64 -31.43 26.23
CA GLN A 244 11.75 -32.29 26.68
C GLN A 244 11.29 -33.63 27.23
N LYS A 245 10.17 -33.64 27.98
CA LYS A 245 9.58 -34.91 28.49
C LYS A 245 9.05 -35.78 27.37
N ASP A 246 8.37 -35.16 26.39
CA ASP A 246 7.82 -35.88 25.25
C ASP A 246 8.93 -36.48 24.35
N ILE A 247 9.99 -35.72 24.09
CA ILE A 247 11.16 -36.21 23.35
C ILE A 247 11.81 -37.37 24.11
N LYS A 248 11.91 -37.30 25.42
CA LYS A 248 12.49 -38.37 26.24
C LYS A 248 11.63 -39.62 26.19
N SER A 249 10.31 -39.50 26.31
CA SER A 249 9.37 -40.61 26.19
C SER A 249 9.40 -41.29 24.82
N ILE A 250 9.55 -40.52 23.75
CA ILE A 250 9.70 -41.04 22.41
C ILE A 250 11.03 -41.78 22.25
N ASN A 251 12.13 -41.25 22.76
CA ASN A 251 13.42 -41.90 22.72
C ASN A 251 13.45 -43.22 23.55
N ASP A 252 12.77 -43.25 24.67
CA ASP A 252 12.64 -44.50 25.51
C ASP A 252 11.85 -45.57 24.76
N ILE A 253 10.80 -45.21 24.00
CA ILE A 253 10.01 -46.15 23.14
C ILE A 253 10.82 -46.65 21.95
N ILE A 254 11.68 -45.81 21.36
CA ILE A 254 12.51 -46.17 20.23
C ILE A 254 13.74 -47.00 20.66
N GLY A 255 14.25 -46.76 21.83
CA GLY A 255 15.43 -47.47 22.35
C GLY A 255 15.17 -48.85 22.93
N GLU A 256 13.89 -49.26 23.11
CA GLU A 256 13.46 -50.60 23.50
C GLU A 256 13.23 -51.57 22.32
N LYS A 257 13.64 -51.22 21.11
CA LYS A 257 13.68 -52.07 19.93
C LYS A 257 15.13 -52.28 19.50
#